data_029f87c66bba4e9a51a2f66b3d3177af
#
_entry.id   029f87c66bba4e9a51a2f66b3d3177af
#
_cell.length_a   1.000
_cell.length_b   1.000
_cell.length_c   1.000
_cell.angle_alpha   90.00
_cell.angle_beta   90.00
_cell.angle_gamma   90.00
#
_symmetry.space_group_name_H-M   'P 1'
#
loop_
_entity.id
_entity.type
_entity.pdbx_description
1 polymer ?
#
loop_
_entity_poly.entity_id
_entity_poly.type
_entity_poly.pdbx_seq_one_letter_code
_entity_poly.pdbx_strand_id
1 'polypeptide(L)'
;MTQKISEKALSIIRRMQQNEMTESVIYEKIAAFAKGEENKQTLLRLSREEHAHCQIWQKYTGIQMKPQKAKVLKYTLIARILG
;
A
#
# COMPACT_ATOMS: atom_id res chain seq x y z
N MET A 1 7.39 4.56 27.95
CA MET A 1 6.10 5.19 28.19
C MET A 1 5.32 5.32 26.88
N THR A 2 4.16 4.75 26.85
CA THR A 2 3.34 4.80 25.66
C THR A 2 2.60 6.12 25.60
N GLN A 3 2.75 6.83 24.49
CA GLN A 3 1.96 8.03 24.26
C GLN A 3 0.54 7.66 23.95
N LYS A 4 -0.37 8.37 24.58
CA LYS A 4 -1.78 8.18 24.30
C LYS A 4 -2.10 8.88 22.99
N ILE A 5 -2.54 8.12 22.00
CA ILE A 5 -2.92 8.65 20.71
C ILE A 5 -4.43 8.88 20.71
N SER A 6 -4.87 10.07 20.28
CA SER A 6 -6.29 10.37 20.24
C SER A 6 -7.02 9.48 19.23
N GLU A 7 -8.33 9.30 19.46
CA GLU A 7 -9.16 8.53 18.53
C GLU A 7 -9.14 9.12 17.13
N LYS A 8 -9.10 10.45 17.02
CA LYS A 8 -9.04 11.12 15.74
C LYS A 8 -7.73 10.79 15.02
N ALA A 9 -6.60 10.83 15.75
CA ALA A 9 -5.31 10.51 15.17
C ALA A 9 -5.25 9.05 14.74
N LEU A 10 -5.77 8.13 15.55
CA LEU A 10 -5.83 6.71 15.18
C LEU A 10 -6.66 6.49 13.93
N SER A 11 -7.77 7.20 13.77
CA SER A 11 -8.61 7.09 12.58
C SER A 11 -7.83 7.48 11.33
N ILE A 12 -7.05 8.56 11.42
CA ILE A 12 -6.22 9.01 10.30
C ILE A 12 -5.14 7.98 9.99
N ILE A 13 -4.49 7.46 11.02
CA ILE A 13 -3.44 6.46 10.84
C ILE A 13 -3.98 5.18 10.20
N ARG A 14 -5.17 4.72 10.63
CA ARG A 14 -5.79 3.55 10.02
C ARG A 14 -6.05 3.74 8.54
N ARG A 15 -6.51 4.95 8.16
CA ARG A 15 -6.76 5.26 6.76
C ARG A 15 -5.46 5.23 5.95
N MET A 16 -4.41 5.83 6.47
CA MET A 16 -3.11 5.82 5.82
C MET A 16 -2.57 4.41 5.69
N GLN A 17 -2.66 3.63 6.77
CA GLN A 17 -2.22 2.25 6.78
C GLN A 17 -2.96 1.43 5.71
N GLN A 18 -4.28 1.61 5.62
CA GLN A 18 -5.09 0.90 4.63
C GLN A 18 -4.70 1.28 3.22
N ASN A 19 -4.51 2.58 2.96
CA ASN A 19 -4.13 3.06 1.63
C ASN A 19 -2.76 2.52 1.23
N GLU A 20 -1.80 2.54 2.14
CA GLU A 20 -0.45 2.09 1.83
C GLU A 20 -0.37 0.59 1.61
N MET A 21 -1.16 -0.19 2.34
CA MET A 21 -1.25 -1.63 2.12
C MET A 21 -1.83 -1.91 0.73
N THR A 22 -2.91 -1.22 0.37
CA THR A 22 -3.55 -1.39 -0.93
C THR A 22 -2.60 -1.00 -2.07
N GLU A 23 -1.93 0.14 -1.94
CA GLU A 23 -0.96 0.62 -2.93
C GLU A 23 0.22 -0.34 -3.08
N SER A 24 0.70 -0.90 -1.99
CA SER A 24 1.78 -1.88 -2.02
C SER A 24 1.43 -3.05 -2.96
N VAL A 25 0.22 -3.58 -2.83
CA VAL A 25 -0.24 -4.69 -3.65
C VAL A 25 -0.45 -4.26 -5.10
N ILE A 26 -0.98 -3.05 -5.31
CA ILE A 26 -1.18 -2.52 -6.67
C ILE A 26 0.15 -2.40 -7.40
N TYR A 27 1.16 -1.81 -6.76
CA TYR A 27 2.48 -1.66 -7.37
C TYR A 27 3.10 -3.01 -7.72
N GLU A 28 2.97 -3.99 -6.83
CA GLU A 28 3.50 -5.33 -7.08
C GLU A 28 2.84 -5.98 -8.30
N LYS A 29 1.51 -5.85 -8.40
CA LYS A 29 0.77 -6.44 -9.51
C LYS A 29 1.08 -5.74 -10.83
N ILE A 30 1.21 -4.42 -10.82
CA ILE A 30 1.59 -3.67 -12.02
C ILE A 30 3.00 -4.04 -12.45
N ALA A 31 3.92 -4.25 -11.51
CA ALA A 31 5.29 -4.64 -11.82
C ALA A 31 5.34 -5.96 -12.60
N ALA A 32 4.39 -6.85 -12.36
CA ALA A 32 4.37 -8.15 -13.02
C ALA A 32 4.22 -8.05 -14.54
N PHE A 33 3.61 -6.97 -15.05
CA PHE A 33 3.43 -6.79 -16.50
C PHE A 33 4.02 -5.47 -17.00
N ALA A 34 4.80 -4.78 -16.18
CA ALA A 34 5.45 -3.54 -16.58
C ALA A 34 6.47 -3.79 -17.68
N LYS A 35 6.53 -2.87 -18.64
CA LYS A 35 7.50 -2.93 -19.71
C LYS A 35 8.79 -2.26 -19.28
N GLY A 36 9.90 -2.95 -19.52
CA GLY A 36 11.21 -2.43 -19.16
C GLY A 36 11.61 -2.79 -17.74
N GLU A 37 12.83 -3.25 -17.59
CA GLU A 37 13.36 -3.70 -16.31
C GLU A 37 13.43 -2.56 -15.29
N GLU A 38 13.78 -1.37 -15.75
CA GLU A 38 13.87 -0.21 -14.87
C GLU A 38 12.52 0.15 -14.25
N ASN A 39 11.47 0.15 -15.07
CA ASN A 39 10.11 0.43 -14.59
C ASN A 39 9.67 -0.64 -13.59
N LYS A 40 9.95 -1.89 -13.92
CA LYS A 40 9.60 -2.99 -13.04
C LYS A 40 10.26 -2.86 -11.68
N GLN A 41 11.57 -2.57 -11.67
CA GLN A 41 12.31 -2.44 -10.42
C GLN A 41 11.83 -1.25 -9.60
N THR A 42 11.47 -0.14 -10.27
CA THR A 42 10.93 1.02 -9.58
C THR A 42 9.61 0.68 -8.89
N LEU A 43 8.72 -0.02 -9.58
CA LEU A 43 7.43 -0.42 -9.01
C LEU A 43 7.60 -1.38 -7.84
N LEU A 44 8.52 -2.32 -7.95
CA LEU A 44 8.80 -3.25 -6.85
C LEU A 44 9.37 -2.53 -5.64
N ARG A 45 10.23 -1.53 -5.86
CA ARG A 45 10.76 -0.73 -4.78
C ARG A 45 9.65 0.07 -4.09
N LEU A 46 8.77 0.71 -4.87
CA LEU A 46 7.63 1.44 -4.31
C LEU A 46 6.72 0.53 -3.50
N SER A 47 6.50 -0.69 -4.00
CA SER A 47 5.71 -1.68 -3.28
C SER A 47 6.32 -1.99 -1.91
N ARG A 48 7.62 -2.21 -1.86
CA ARG A 48 8.31 -2.50 -0.61
C ARG A 48 8.27 -1.32 0.35
N GLU A 49 8.42 -0.10 -0.17
CA GLU A 49 8.38 1.11 0.66
C GLU A 49 7.01 1.32 1.28
N GLU A 50 5.94 1.15 0.48
CA GLU A 50 4.59 1.27 1.00
C GLU A 50 4.27 0.18 2.02
N HIS A 51 4.76 -1.03 1.79
CA HIS A 51 4.58 -2.11 2.76
C HIS A 51 5.28 -1.81 4.07
N ALA A 52 6.49 -1.26 4.01
CA ALA A 52 7.23 -0.88 5.20
C ALA A 52 6.52 0.22 5.98
N HIS A 53 5.95 1.21 5.29
CA HIS A 53 5.16 2.27 5.93
C HIS A 53 3.95 1.67 6.64
N CYS A 54 3.27 0.75 5.99
CA CYS A 54 2.11 0.06 6.58
C CYS A 54 2.51 -0.65 7.88
N GLN A 55 3.66 -1.31 7.89
CA GLN A 55 4.14 -2.00 9.07
C GLN A 55 4.47 -1.03 10.22
N ILE A 56 4.98 0.15 9.89
CA ILE A 56 5.24 1.18 10.90
C ILE A 56 3.92 1.63 11.54
N TRP A 57 2.90 1.88 10.73
CA TRP A 57 1.59 2.28 11.23
C TRP A 57 0.94 1.20 12.08
N GLN A 58 1.21 -0.07 11.76
CA GLN A 58 0.67 -1.20 12.51
C GLN A 58 1.11 -1.18 13.97
N LYS A 59 2.28 -0.62 14.26
CA LYS A 59 2.75 -0.48 15.64
C LYS A 59 1.84 0.42 16.48
N TYR A 60 1.16 1.36 15.83
CA TYR A 60 0.26 2.29 16.50
C TYR A 60 -1.17 1.77 16.56
N THR A 61 -1.63 1.10 15.52
CA THR A 61 -3.01 0.63 15.43
C THR A 61 -3.21 -0.77 16.00
N GLY A 62 -2.17 -1.59 15.98
CA GLY A 62 -2.27 -2.99 16.37
C GLY A 62 -3.08 -3.82 15.38
N ILE A 63 -3.40 -3.27 14.21
CA ILE A 63 -4.22 -3.93 13.21
C ILE A 63 -3.36 -4.35 12.03
N GLN A 64 -3.53 -5.59 11.58
CA GLN A 64 -2.92 -6.06 10.35
C GLN A 64 -3.90 -5.81 9.22
N MET A 65 -3.64 -4.76 8.42
CA MET A 65 -4.53 -4.38 7.33
C MET A 65 -4.40 -5.34 6.15
N LYS A 66 -5.54 -5.56 5.49
CA LYS A 66 -5.58 -6.31 4.24
C LYS A 66 -5.83 -5.33 3.10
N PRO A 67 -5.31 -5.62 1.90
CA PRO A 67 -5.55 -4.73 0.76
C PRO A 67 -7.02 -4.72 0.38
N GLN A 68 -7.49 -3.59 -0.13
CA GLN A 68 -8.86 -3.47 -0.63
C GLN A 68 -8.92 -4.06 -2.04
N LYS A 69 -9.45 -5.25 -2.13
CA LYS A 69 -9.44 -6.06 -3.37
C LYS A 69 -10.06 -5.35 -4.55
N ALA A 70 -11.15 -4.63 -4.34
CA ALA A 70 -11.81 -3.90 -5.41
C ALA A 70 -10.93 -2.81 -6.01
N LYS A 71 -10.21 -2.08 -5.16
CA LYS A 71 -9.27 -1.04 -5.63
C LYS A 71 -8.08 -1.66 -6.34
N VAL A 72 -7.56 -2.76 -5.81
CA VAL A 72 -6.45 -3.47 -6.46
C VAL A 72 -6.85 -3.90 -7.86
N LEU A 73 -8.02 -4.50 -8.01
CA LEU A 73 -8.51 -4.94 -9.30
C LEU A 73 -8.70 -3.75 -10.25
N LYS A 74 -9.35 -2.70 -9.77
CA LYS A 74 -9.63 -1.51 -10.58
C LYS A 74 -8.35 -0.88 -11.14
N TYR A 75 -7.40 -0.58 -10.27
CA TYR A 75 -6.19 0.11 -10.71
C TYR A 75 -5.27 -0.78 -11.52
N THR A 76 -5.24 -2.08 -11.21
CA THR A 76 -4.46 -3.03 -12.01
C THR A 76 -5.01 -3.12 -13.42
N LEU A 77 -6.35 -3.17 -13.57
CA LEU A 77 -6.98 -3.20 -14.88
C LEU A 77 -6.72 -1.92 -15.66
N ILE A 78 -6.84 -0.76 -15.01
CA ILE A 78 -6.58 0.53 -15.65
C ILE A 78 -5.14 0.57 -16.17
N ALA A 79 -4.18 0.18 -15.34
CA ALA A 79 -2.78 0.18 -15.73
C ALA A 79 -2.53 -0.77 -16.91
N ARG A 80 -3.21 -1.91 -16.93
CA ARG A 80 -3.07 -2.89 -17.98
C ARG A 80 -3.61 -2.39 -19.31
N ILE A 81 -4.74 -1.68 -19.26
CA ILE A 81 -5.37 -1.11 -20.47
C ILE A 81 -4.57 0.06 -21.01
N LEU A 82 -4.09 0.93 -20.14
CA LEU A 82 -3.32 2.11 -20.55
C LEU A 82 -1.88 1.78 -20.94
N GLY A 83 -1.44 0.62 -20.58
CA GLY A 83 -0.13 0.14 -20.95
C GLY A 83 0.97 0.59 -20.09
#